data_1cb7d706f47b385881862361a6759e80
#
_entry.id   1cb7d706f47b385881862361a6759e80
#
_cell.length_a   1.000
_cell.length_b   1.000
_cell.length_c   1.000
_cell.angle_alpha   90.00
_cell.angle_beta   90.00
_cell.angle_gamma   90.00
#
_symmetry.space_group_name_H-M   'P 1'
#
loop_
_entity.id
_entity.type
_entity.pdbx_description
1 polymer ?
#
loop_
_entity_poly.entity_id
_entity_poly.type
_entity_poly.pdbx_seq_one_letter_code
_entity_poly.pdbx_strand_id
1 'polypeptide(L)'
;QGRYAGTLTEGDLLWYMKSHLNQSLKDMELISVMEVKRRQDNSPVNAGAKMEDLLDKAMQQNFVPVLDDNKSFIGIITRRDIMKYFSGSYKKTGNA
;
A
#
# COMPACT_ATOMS: atom_id res chain seq x y z
N GLN A 1 3.03 -18.78 1.92
CA GLN A 1 3.50 -17.83 2.93
C GLN A 1 4.11 -16.62 2.26
N GLY A 2 3.86 -15.45 2.84
CA GLY A 2 4.39 -14.22 2.31
C GLY A 2 3.63 -13.65 1.13
N ARG A 3 2.56 -14.30 0.72
CA ARG A 3 1.73 -13.77 -0.36
C ARG A 3 0.95 -12.55 0.11
N TYR A 4 0.86 -11.59 -0.79
CA TYR A 4 0.10 -10.38 -0.52
C TYR A 4 -1.40 -10.70 -0.51
N ALA A 5 -2.09 -10.35 0.59
CA ALA A 5 -3.53 -10.58 0.72
C ALA A 5 -4.35 -9.31 0.52
N GLY A 6 -3.75 -8.15 0.70
CA GLY A 6 -4.45 -6.88 0.58
C GLY A 6 -3.84 -5.85 1.49
N THR A 7 -4.48 -4.69 1.57
CA THR A 7 -4.00 -3.56 2.36
C THR A 7 -5.07 -3.10 3.33
N LEU A 8 -4.67 -2.91 4.58
CA LEU A 8 -5.52 -2.34 5.61
C LEU A 8 -5.01 -0.93 5.92
N THR A 9 -5.90 0.06 5.85
CA THR A 9 -5.55 1.45 6.10
C THR A 9 -6.11 1.92 7.43
N GLU A 10 -5.62 3.08 7.90
CA GLU A 10 -6.18 3.70 9.11
C GLU A 10 -7.66 3.98 8.93
N GLY A 11 -8.07 4.39 7.72
CA GLY A 11 -9.48 4.63 7.44
C GLY A 11 -10.32 3.38 7.59
N ASP A 12 -9.79 2.24 7.16
CA ASP A 12 -10.50 0.96 7.32
C ASP A 12 -10.71 0.63 8.79
N LEU A 13 -9.68 0.84 9.60
CA LEU A 13 -9.77 0.61 11.03
C LEU A 13 -10.76 1.55 11.70
N LEU A 14 -10.74 2.82 11.33
CA LEU A 14 -11.67 3.81 11.89
C LEU A 14 -13.11 3.47 11.54
N TRP A 15 -13.35 3.05 10.31
CA TRP A 15 -14.68 2.62 9.89
C TRP A 15 -15.15 1.40 10.67
N TYR A 16 -14.24 0.45 10.88
CA TYR A 16 -14.56 -0.74 11.66
C TYR A 16 -14.94 -0.36 13.08
N MET A 17 -14.13 0.49 13.72
CA MET A 17 -14.38 0.94 15.08
C MET A 17 -15.72 1.67 15.20
N LYS A 18 -16.02 2.52 14.22
CA LYS A 18 -17.30 3.24 14.18
C LYS A 18 -18.48 2.29 14.10
N SER A 19 -18.34 1.22 13.32
CA SER A 19 -19.39 0.23 13.15
C SER A 19 -19.56 -0.68 14.37
N HIS A 20 -18.57 -0.71 15.26
CA HIS A 20 -18.56 -1.61 16.42
C HIS A 20 -18.34 -0.84 17.71
N LEU A 21 -19.07 0.25 17.88
CA LEU A 21 -18.93 1.12 19.04
C LEU A 21 -19.27 0.43 20.36
N ASN A 22 -20.02 -0.67 20.30
CA ASN A 22 -20.39 -1.41 21.51
C ASN A 22 -19.26 -2.30 22.03
N GLN A 23 -18.21 -2.45 21.27
CA GLN A 23 -17.07 -3.27 21.65
C GLN A 23 -16.00 -2.45 22.33
N SER A 24 -15.36 -3.03 23.34
CA SER A 24 -14.22 -2.38 23.97
C SER A 24 -12.98 -2.56 23.08
N LEU A 25 -11.95 -1.75 23.35
CA LEU A 25 -10.68 -1.91 22.66
C LEU A 25 -10.10 -3.31 22.89
N LYS A 26 -10.33 -3.84 24.08
CA LYS A 26 -9.85 -5.18 24.41
C LYS A 26 -10.52 -6.25 23.55
N ASP A 27 -11.82 -6.09 23.32
CA ASP A 27 -12.54 -7.01 22.43
C ASP A 27 -12.01 -6.92 21.01
N MET A 28 -11.69 -5.72 20.56
CA MET A 28 -11.17 -5.50 19.21
C MET A 28 -9.78 -6.10 19.01
N GLU A 29 -8.99 -6.21 20.07
CA GLU A 29 -7.68 -6.83 20.00
C GLU A 29 -7.74 -8.30 19.59
N LEU A 30 -8.87 -8.93 19.81
CA LEU A 30 -9.05 -10.34 19.51
C LEU A 30 -9.52 -10.58 18.07
N ILE A 31 -9.77 -9.50 17.32
CA ILE A 31 -10.32 -9.62 15.97
C ILE A 31 -9.18 -9.68 14.96
N SER A 32 -9.26 -10.66 14.06
CA SER A 32 -8.30 -10.77 12.98
C SER A 32 -8.40 -9.57 12.04
N VAL A 33 -7.25 -9.09 11.54
CA VAL A 33 -7.25 -7.99 10.57
C VAL A 33 -8.03 -8.36 9.31
N MET A 34 -8.17 -9.65 9.02
CA MET A 34 -8.94 -10.09 7.86
C MET A 34 -10.44 -9.88 8.02
N GLU A 35 -10.91 -9.69 9.24
CA GLU A 35 -12.32 -9.44 9.52
C GLU A 35 -12.70 -7.97 9.31
N VAL A 36 -11.71 -7.08 9.25
CA VAL A 36 -11.96 -5.67 9.01
C VAL A 36 -12.25 -5.47 7.54
N LYS A 37 -13.44 -4.92 7.25
CA LYS A 37 -13.82 -4.65 5.87
C LYS A 37 -12.92 -3.57 5.28
N ARG A 38 -12.32 -3.87 4.14
CA ARG A 38 -11.47 -2.91 3.45
C ARG A 38 -12.31 -2.08 2.50
N ARG A 39 -12.09 -0.78 2.53
CA ARG A 39 -12.83 0.14 1.68
C ARG A 39 -12.32 0.08 0.25
N GLN A 40 -11.01 -0.11 0.10
CA GLN A 40 -10.38 -0.17 -1.21
C GLN A 40 -9.00 -0.79 -1.07
N ASP A 41 -8.74 -1.82 -1.84
CA ASP A 41 -7.40 -2.41 -1.88
C ASP A 41 -6.51 -1.61 -2.82
N ASN A 42 -5.25 -1.49 -2.46
CA ASN A 42 -4.25 -0.93 -3.35
C ASN A 42 -3.69 -2.05 -4.22
N SER A 43 -3.90 -1.93 -5.51
CA SER A 43 -3.44 -2.91 -6.49
C SER A 43 -1.93 -2.98 -6.52
N PRO A 44 -1.34 -4.17 -6.45
CA PRO A 44 0.12 -4.32 -6.49
C PRO A 44 0.69 -4.30 -7.90
N VAL A 45 2.01 -4.12 -7.99
CA VAL A 45 2.75 -4.33 -9.21
C VAL A 45 3.84 -5.37 -8.97
N ASN A 46 4.27 -6.03 -10.02
CA ASN A 46 5.42 -6.91 -9.96
C ASN A 46 6.69 -6.06 -9.98
N ALA A 47 7.73 -6.52 -9.27
CA ALA A 47 9.00 -5.80 -9.21
C ALA A 47 9.62 -5.56 -10.59
N GLY A 48 9.29 -6.42 -11.57
CA GLY A 48 9.76 -6.25 -12.94
C GLY A 48 8.85 -5.43 -13.82
N ALA A 49 7.79 -4.83 -13.26
CA ALA A 49 6.83 -4.03 -14.04
C ALA A 49 7.49 -2.78 -14.62
N LYS A 50 6.91 -2.28 -15.69
CA LYS A 50 7.40 -1.06 -16.31
C LYS A 50 7.02 0.15 -15.47
N MET A 51 7.83 1.20 -15.57
CA MET A 51 7.59 2.43 -14.83
C MET A 51 6.21 3.03 -15.13
N GLU A 52 5.75 2.95 -16.38
CA GLU A 52 4.44 3.53 -16.69
C GLU A 52 3.29 2.80 -16.00
N ASP A 53 3.41 1.48 -15.77
CA ASP A 53 2.39 0.75 -15.02
C ASP A 53 2.37 1.20 -13.57
N LEU A 54 3.56 1.42 -13.01
CA LEU A 54 3.68 1.94 -11.65
C LEU A 54 3.06 3.32 -11.53
N LEU A 55 3.35 4.20 -12.49
CA LEU A 55 2.82 5.56 -12.48
C LEU A 55 1.31 5.58 -12.58
N ASP A 56 0.74 4.73 -13.43
CA ASP A 56 -0.72 4.64 -13.57
C ASP A 56 -1.38 4.29 -12.24
N LYS A 57 -0.81 3.32 -11.53
CA LYS A 57 -1.36 2.92 -10.24
C LYS A 57 -1.15 4.00 -9.18
N ALA A 58 0.00 4.66 -9.18
CA ALA A 58 0.31 5.71 -8.21
C ALA A 58 -0.59 6.93 -8.37
N MET A 59 -1.14 7.15 -9.56
CA MET A 59 -2.10 8.24 -9.78
C MET A 59 -3.44 7.95 -9.11
N GLN A 60 -3.76 6.68 -8.89
CA GLN A 60 -5.04 6.25 -8.33
C GLN A 60 -4.94 5.81 -6.87
N GLN A 61 -3.74 5.50 -6.41
CA GLN A 61 -3.52 4.94 -5.08
C GLN A 61 -2.49 5.77 -4.34
N ASN A 62 -2.59 5.79 -3.01
CA ASN A 62 -1.62 6.50 -2.18
C ASN A 62 -0.25 5.83 -2.19
N PHE A 63 -0.25 4.53 -2.33
CA PHE A 63 0.98 3.76 -2.46
C PHE A 63 0.70 2.52 -3.30
N VAL A 64 1.77 1.91 -3.79
CA VAL A 64 1.65 0.72 -4.64
C VAL A 64 2.47 -0.39 -4.00
N PRO A 65 1.81 -1.49 -3.60
CA PRO A 65 2.55 -2.67 -3.12
C PRO A 65 3.36 -3.29 -4.23
N VAL A 66 4.55 -3.76 -3.90
CA VAL A 66 5.43 -4.40 -4.87
C VAL A 66 5.59 -5.88 -4.50
N LEU A 67 5.37 -6.75 -5.46
CA LEU A 67 5.46 -8.19 -5.29
C LEU A 67 6.56 -8.75 -6.18
N ASP A 68 7.11 -9.89 -5.77
CA ASP A 68 8.04 -10.63 -6.62
C ASP A 68 7.26 -11.59 -7.53
N ASP A 69 7.98 -12.40 -8.29
CA ASP A 69 7.37 -13.34 -9.23
C ASP A 69 6.52 -14.41 -8.56
N ASN A 70 6.75 -14.66 -7.29
CA ASN A 70 5.97 -15.61 -6.51
C ASN A 70 4.78 -14.95 -5.80
N LYS A 71 4.55 -13.68 -6.11
CA LYS A 71 3.50 -12.86 -5.49
C LYS A 71 3.74 -12.64 -4.00
N SER A 72 4.99 -12.75 -3.57
CA SER A 72 5.37 -12.41 -2.20
C SER A 72 5.59 -10.91 -2.10
N PHE A 73 5.15 -10.35 -0.98
CA PHE A 73 5.27 -8.92 -0.73
C PHE A 73 6.74 -8.54 -0.50
N ILE A 74 7.21 -7.53 -1.25
CA ILE A 74 8.57 -7.01 -1.11
C ILE A 74 8.58 -5.69 -0.36
N GLY A 75 7.64 -4.81 -0.67
CA GLY A 75 7.59 -3.49 -0.07
C GLY A 75 6.54 -2.62 -0.74
N ILE A 76 6.57 -1.34 -0.44
CA ILE A 76 5.64 -0.39 -1.05
C ILE A 76 6.42 0.73 -1.72
N ILE A 77 5.79 1.34 -2.72
CA ILE A 77 6.30 2.54 -3.35
C ILE A 77 5.23 3.61 -3.19
N THR A 78 5.62 4.77 -2.67
CA THR A 78 4.71 5.89 -2.48
C THR A 78 4.91 6.91 -3.59
N ARG A 79 3.95 7.84 -3.71
CA ARG A 79 4.10 8.97 -4.64
C ARG A 79 5.36 9.76 -4.31
N ARG A 80 5.66 9.90 -3.03
CA ARG A 80 6.86 10.59 -2.58
C ARG A 80 8.12 9.90 -3.08
N ASP A 81 8.15 8.57 -3.02
CA ASP A 81 9.30 7.81 -3.51
C ASP A 81 9.53 8.07 -4.99
N ILE A 82 8.45 8.10 -5.76
CA ILE A 82 8.51 8.37 -7.19
C ILE A 82 9.05 9.77 -7.44
N MET A 83 8.51 10.75 -6.72
CA MET A 83 8.95 12.13 -6.83
C MET A 83 10.42 12.28 -6.50
N LYS A 84 10.87 11.62 -5.44
CA LYS A 84 12.27 11.64 -5.04
C LYS A 84 13.17 11.03 -6.11
N TYR A 85 12.73 9.94 -6.71
CA TYR A 85 13.50 9.27 -7.75
C TYR A 85 13.76 10.21 -8.92
N PHE A 86 12.71 10.83 -9.43
CA PHE A 86 12.86 11.74 -10.57
C PHE A 86 13.63 13.01 -10.19
N SER A 87 13.39 13.54 -8.99
CA SER A 87 14.12 14.69 -8.50
C SER A 87 15.61 14.39 -8.33
N GLY A 88 15.91 13.21 -7.78
CA GLY A 88 17.29 12.77 -7.62
C GLY A 88 18.01 12.59 -8.96
N SER A 89 17.32 12.00 -9.91
CA SER A 89 17.87 11.83 -11.25
C SER A 89 18.15 13.16 -11.91
N TYR A 90 17.22 14.09 -11.78
CA TYR A 90 17.34 15.42 -12.33
C TYR A 90 18.52 16.18 -11.70
N LYS A 91 18.61 16.14 -10.38
CA LYS A 91 19.70 16.82 -9.65
C LYS A 91 21.05 16.24 -10.03
N LYS A 92 21.13 14.93 -10.15
CA LYS A 92 22.34 14.25 -10.52
C LYS A 92 22.81 14.69 -11.88
N THR A 93 21.88 14.82 -12.82
CA THR A 93 22.18 15.28 -14.16
C THR A 93 22.56 16.77 -14.15
N GLY A 94 21.82 17.56 -13.41
CA GLY A 94 22.04 19.00 -13.36
C GLY A 94 23.32 19.42 -12.66
N ASN A 95 23.84 18.56 -11.78
CA ASN A 95 25.04 18.85 -11.01
C ASN A 95 26.30 18.19 -11.61
N ALA A 96 26.10 17.47 -12.67
CA ALA A 96 27.22 16.76 -13.28
C ALA A 96 28.20 17.70 -14.01
#